data_c5c4a6d02c9dc3df1a5d663c7459add8
#
_entry.id   c5c4a6d02c9dc3df1a5d663c7459add8
#
_cell.length_a   1.000
_cell.length_b   1.000
_cell.length_c   1.000
_cell.angle_alpha   90.00
_cell.angle_beta   90.00
_cell.angle_gamma   90.00
#
_symmetry.space_group_name_H-M   'P 1'
#
loop_
_entity.id
_entity.type
_entity.pdbx_description
1 polymer ?
#
loop_
_entity_poly.entity_id
_entity_poly.type
_entity_poly.pdbx_seq_one_letter_code
_entity_poly.pdbx_strand_id
1 'polypeptide(L)'
;MKGKKFLVTGATGQIARYLAIQLAADNTVHAIARFSSASARERLEQAGVTCIKFDFANDDLAQLDSDYNYVLHLATTQEPGDRDFDNAIEVNAVATGRLMAHFHNIDAFFFSSTCSVYAPDGHTPLKESHPLGDAMRSHCPTYSMSKVAAEAVVKFAAEHFGIPTVIARMNVAYGRDGGLPLIHLEALRKGKPIYLNPQKPNYFNPVCDEDYYQQVLKMLAVASTPALVMNWCGSEQVSAEEWCGYMAELLGVEANIVYTDNAFPCTPCDTALMHSKIGRTNTHWRDAMKVLVENGAGDVRSVG
;
A
#
# COMPACT_ATOMS: atom_id res chain seq x y z
N MET A 1 -5.16 10.48 16.48
CA MET A 1 -5.98 11.60 15.94
C MET A 1 -7.44 11.33 16.27
N LYS A 2 -8.23 12.36 16.71
CA LYS A 2 -9.65 12.21 17.04
C LYS A 2 -10.43 13.42 16.55
N GLY A 3 -11.70 13.21 16.18
CA GLY A 3 -12.61 14.27 15.76
C GLY A 3 -12.24 14.97 14.46
N LYS A 4 -11.50 14.28 13.57
CA LYS A 4 -11.08 14.78 12.26
C LYS A 4 -11.92 14.19 11.14
N LYS A 5 -11.97 14.88 10.00
CA LYS A 5 -12.65 14.41 8.79
C LYS A 5 -11.64 13.93 7.76
N PHE A 6 -11.74 12.67 7.38
CA PHE A 6 -10.84 12.00 6.44
C PHE A 6 -11.56 11.66 5.14
N LEU A 7 -10.86 11.85 4.01
CA LEU A 7 -11.21 11.22 2.74
C LEU A 7 -10.22 10.09 2.47
N VAL A 8 -10.73 8.87 2.25
CA VAL A 8 -9.91 7.70 1.92
C VAL A 8 -10.30 7.22 0.52
N THR A 9 -9.35 7.24 -0.42
CA THR A 9 -9.59 6.77 -1.78
C THR A 9 -9.13 5.32 -1.96
N GLY A 10 -9.76 4.60 -2.91
CA GLY A 10 -9.42 3.19 -3.14
C GLY A 10 -9.86 2.26 -2.02
N ALA A 11 -10.91 2.62 -1.29
CA ALA A 11 -11.33 2.00 -0.03
C ALA A 11 -11.80 0.54 -0.15
N THR A 12 -11.93 -0.01 -1.35
CA THR A 12 -12.16 -1.45 -1.58
C THR A 12 -10.87 -2.29 -1.52
N GLY A 13 -9.70 -1.63 -1.65
CA GLY A 13 -8.39 -2.28 -1.54
C GLY A 13 -8.05 -2.65 -0.08
N GLN A 14 -7.16 -3.65 0.10
CA GLN A 14 -6.82 -4.18 1.43
C GLN A 14 -6.34 -3.13 2.42
N ILE A 15 -5.39 -2.27 2.02
CA ILE A 15 -4.78 -1.27 2.91
C ILE A 15 -5.79 -0.16 3.22
N ALA A 16 -6.40 0.42 2.19
CA ALA A 16 -7.33 1.54 2.34
C ALA A 16 -8.58 1.17 3.15
N ARG A 17 -9.11 -0.06 2.97
CA ARG A 17 -10.24 -0.57 3.74
C ARG A 17 -9.91 -0.67 5.23
N TYR A 18 -8.76 -1.28 5.55
CA TYR A 18 -8.33 -1.39 6.95
C TYR A 18 -8.14 0.00 7.58
N LEU A 19 -7.45 0.92 6.89
CA LEU A 19 -7.26 2.29 7.37
C LEU A 19 -8.58 3.01 7.60
N ALA A 20 -9.52 2.93 6.66
CA ALA A 20 -10.83 3.58 6.77
C ALA A 20 -11.61 3.06 7.99
N ILE A 21 -11.63 1.75 8.22
CA ILE A 21 -12.30 1.11 9.36
C ILE A 21 -11.66 1.57 10.67
N GLN A 22 -10.32 1.53 10.79
CA GLN A 22 -9.65 1.92 12.03
C GLN A 22 -9.82 3.42 12.33
N LEU A 23 -9.76 4.28 11.31
CA LEU A 23 -9.96 5.72 11.47
C LEU A 23 -11.39 6.07 11.91
N ALA A 24 -12.40 5.33 11.46
CA ALA A 24 -13.81 5.60 11.74
C ALA A 24 -14.17 5.44 13.23
N ALA A 25 -13.36 4.74 14.03
CA ALA A 25 -13.58 4.57 15.47
C ALA A 25 -13.60 5.92 16.23
N ASP A 26 -12.81 6.91 15.79
CA ASP A 26 -12.66 8.19 16.49
C ASP A 26 -12.87 9.42 15.56
N ASN A 27 -13.17 9.21 14.27
CA ASN A 27 -13.18 10.27 13.26
C ASN A 27 -14.37 10.13 12.30
N THR A 28 -14.67 11.19 11.55
CA THR A 28 -15.57 11.11 10.39
C THR A 28 -14.77 10.64 9.18
N VAL A 29 -15.16 9.53 8.57
CA VAL A 29 -14.46 8.95 7.42
C VAL A 29 -15.40 8.82 6.23
N HIS A 30 -15.06 9.49 5.14
CA HIS A 30 -15.65 9.27 3.83
C HIS A 30 -14.70 8.41 2.99
N ALA A 31 -15.24 7.36 2.40
CA ALA A 31 -14.49 6.43 1.56
C ALA A 31 -15.00 6.49 0.12
N ILE A 32 -14.11 6.77 -0.83
CA ILE A 32 -14.49 6.79 -2.24
C ILE A 32 -13.86 5.62 -2.99
N ALA A 33 -14.69 4.95 -3.78
CA ALA A 33 -14.31 3.84 -4.66
C ALA A 33 -15.44 3.57 -5.67
N ARG A 34 -15.18 2.74 -6.66
CA ARG A 34 -16.21 2.26 -7.61
C ARG A 34 -17.25 1.35 -6.95
N PHE A 35 -16.92 0.72 -5.83
CA PHE A 35 -17.78 -0.22 -5.07
C PHE A 35 -18.45 -1.29 -5.95
N SER A 36 -17.67 -1.94 -6.81
CA SER A 36 -18.14 -3.07 -7.61
C SER A 36 -18.53 -4.30 -6.77
N SER A 37 -17.98 -4.43 -5.55
CA SER A 37 -18.35 -5.46 -4.58
C SER A 37 -19.24 -4.87 -3.48
N ALA A 38 -20.47 -5.37 -3.36
CA ALA A 38 -21.41 -4.99 -2.29
C ALA A 38 -20.85 -5.32 -0.90
N SER A 39 -20.22 -6.49 -0.73
CA SER A 39 -19.69 -6.93 0.56
C SER A 39 -18.56 -6.04 1.08
N ALA A 40 -17.71 -5.50 0.19
CA ALA A 40 -16.67 -4.55 0.58
C ALA A 40 -17.26 -3.22 1.09
N ARG A 41 -18.34 -2.75 0.46
CA ARG A 41 -19.09 -1.56 0.87
C ARG A 41 -19.77 -1.78 2.21
N GLU A 42 -20.50 -2.87 2.37
CA GLU A 42 -21.20 -3.22 3.62
C GLU A 42 -20.26 -3.27 4.83
N ARG A 43 -19.06 -3.85 4.68
CA ARG A 43 -18.06 -3.89 5.76
C ARG A 43 -17.61 -2.51 6.20
N LEU A 44 -17.46 -1.56 5.28
CA LEU A 44 -17.11 -0.17 5.58
C LEU A 44 -18.26 0.55 6.29
N GLU A 45 -19.49 0.41 5.77
CA GLU A 45 -20.69 1.04 6.33
C GLU A 45 -21.00 0.51 7.75
N GLN A 46 -20.83 -0.79 8.00
CA GLN A 46 -20.96 -1.41 9.33
C GLN A 46 -19.93 -0.83 10.34
N ALA A 47 -18.78 -0.41 9.87
CA ALA A 47 -17.77 0.26 10.69
C ALA A 47 -17.98 1.78 10.86
N GLY A 48 -19.08 2.32 10.35
CA GLY A 48 -19.39 3.76 10.45
C GLY A 48 -18.75 4.64 9.37
N VAL A 49 -18.19 4.04 8.31
CA VAL A 49 -17.61 4.77 7.18
C VAL A 49 -18.71 5.18 6.19
N THR A 50 -18.73 6.45 5.77
CA THR A 50 -19.61 6.90 4.70
C THR A 50 -19.02 6.54 3.33
N CYS A 51 -19.69 5.65 2.60
CA CYS A 51 -19.24 5.19 1.29
C CYS A 51 -19.84 6.02 0.15
N ILE A 52 -19.00 6.68 -0.63
CA ILE A 52 -19.36 7.49 -1.79
C ILE A 52 -18.85 6.79 -3.05
N LYS A 53 -19.79 6.40 -3.95
CA LYS A 53 -19.40 5.83 -5.25
C LYS A 53 -18.75 6.90 -6.10
N PHE A 54 -17.52 6.62 -6.56
CA PHE A 54 -16.75 7.56 -7.36
C PHE A 54 -15.76 6.82 -8.27
N ASP A 55 -15.70 7.25 -9.52
CA ASP A 55 -14.76 6.76 -10.51
C ASP A 55 -13.89 7.92 -11.03
N PHE A 56 -12.59 7.87 -10.73
CA PHE A 56 -11.63 8.90 -11.14
C PHE A 56 -11.55 9.16 -12.65
N ALA A 57 -11.96 8.18 -13.47
CA ALA A 57 -11.96 8.33 -14.91
C ALA A 57 -13.17 9.11 -15.44
N ASN A 58 -14.31 9.07 -14.72
CA ASN A 58 -15.60 9.52 -15.27
C ASN A 58 -16.32 10.58 -14.41
N ASP A 59 -16.04 10.66 -13.10
CA ASP A 59 -16.77 11.52 -12.19
C ASP A 59 -16.06 12.85 -11.94
N ASP A 60 -16.86 13.92 -11.69
CA ASP A 60 -16.34 15.24 -11.37
C ASP A 60 -16.08 15.36 -9.86
N LEU A 61 -14.89 15.81 -9.49
CA LEU A 61 -14.50 16.05 -8.09
C LEU A 61 -15.36 17.11 -7.41
N ALA A 62 -15.99 18.02 -8.17
CA ALA A 62 -16.87 19.05 -7.61
C ALA A 62 -18.10 18.50 -6.86
N GLN A 63 -18.45 17.23 -7.07
CA GLN A 63 -19.52 16.54 -6.30
C GLN A 63 -19.10 16.10 -4.90
N LEU A 64 -17.79 16.14 -4.58
CA LEU A 64 -17.27 15.80 -3.27
C LEU A 64 -17.19 17.03 -2.37
N ASP A 65 -17.51 16.85 -1.08
CA ASP A 65 -17.23 17.88 -0.08
C ASP A 65 -15.74 18.26 -0.11
N SER A 66 -15.43 19.52 0.23
CA SER A 66 -14.03 20.01 0.25
C SER A 66 -13.49 20.25 1.66
N ASP A 67 -14.28 20.03 2.71
CA ASP A 67 -13.97 20.35 4.11
C ASP A 67 -13.28 19.22 4.88
N TYR A 68 -12.37 18.48 4.22
CA TYR A 68 -11.57 17.43 4.88
C TYR A 68 -10.37 18.02 5.60
N ASN A 69 -9.97 17.36 6.71
CA ASN A 69 -8.69 17.61 7.36
C ASN A 69 -7.58 16.86 6.64
N TYR A 70 -7.84 15.61 6.24
CA TYR A 70 -6.84 14.72 5.66
C TYR A 70 -7.39 13.99 4.44
N VAL A 71 -6.54 13.85 3.42
CA VAL A 71 -6.81 12.97 2.27
C VAL A 71 -5.77 11.86 2.25
N LEU A 72 -6.25 10.62 2.34
CA LEU A 72 -5.45 9.40 2.16
C LEU A 72 -5.73 8.85 0.77
N HIS A 73 -4.78 9.06 -0.15
CA HIS A 73 -4.92 8.64 -1.54
C HIS A 73 -4.21 7.30 -1.78
N LEU A 74 -5.02 6.22 -1.79
CA LEU A 74 -4.58 4.85 -2.03
C LEU A 74 -5.22 4.23 -3.29
N ALA A 75 -6.09 4.97 -3.99
CA ALA A 75 -6.64 4.52 -5.26
C ALA A 75 -5.51 4.33 -6.28
N THR A 76 -5.52 3.20 -6.96
CA THR A 76 -4.55 2.90 -8.01
C THR A 76 -5.15 1.88 -8.97
N THR A 77 -4.76 1.93 -10.23
CA THR A 77 -4.91 0.80 -11.14
C THR A 77 -3.61 0.01 -11.18
N GLN A 78 -3.72 -1.29 -11.01
CA GLN A 78 -2.60 -2.23 -10.95
C GLN A 78 -3.11 -3.60 -11.43
N GLU A 79 -3.13 -3.80 -12.74
CA GLU A 79 -3.62 -5.06 -13.30
C GLU A 79 -2.46 -5.86 -13.91
N PRO A 80 -2.29 -7.14 -13.53
CA PRO A 80 -1.25 -7.98 -14.09
C PRO A 80 -1.34 -8.06 -15.61
N GLY A 81 -0.21 -7.84 -16.28
CA GLY A 81 -0.11 -7.91 -17.74
C GLY A 81 -0.73 -6.73 -18.51
N ASP A 82 -1.36 -5.77 -17.81
CA ASP A 82 -1.92 -4.58 -18.45
C ASP A 82 -0.82 -3.75 -19.14
N ARG A 83 -1.11 -3.27 -20.34
CA ARG A 83 -0.23 -2.46 -21.19
C ARG A 83 -0.87 -1.15 -21.66
N ASP A 84 -2.01 -0.78 -21.09
CA ASP A 84 -2.62 0.53 -21.33
C ASP A 84 -1.95 1.60 -20.48
N PHE A 85 -0.81 2.07 -20.97
CA PHE A 85 0.01 3.08 -20.28
C PHE A 85 -0.71 4.41 -20.16
N ASP A 86 -1.49 4.79 -21.17
CA ASP A 86 -2.22 6.06 -21.17
C ASP A 86 -3.28 6.06 -20.06
N ASN A 87 -4.07 5.01 -19.95
CA ASN A 87 -5.05 4.85 -18.89
C ASN A 87 -4.37 4.77 -17.49
N ALA A 88 -3.26 4.04 -17.37
CA ALA A 88 -2.55 3.93 -16.09
C ALA A 88 -1.98 5.29 -15.63
N ILE A 89 -1.43 6.11 -16.53
CA ILE A 89 -0.95 7.45 -16.22
C ILE A 89 -2.13 8.38 -15.90
N GLU A 90 -3.22 8.33 -16.66
CA GLU A 90 -4.41 9.13 -16.39
C GLU A 90 -4.96 8.86 -14.99
N VAL A 91 -5.18 7.59 -14.65
CA VAL A 91 -5.78 7.21 -13.36
C VAL A 91 -4.81 7.38 -12.19
N ASN A 92 -3.55 6.98 -12.32
CA ASN A 92 -2.61 6.99 -11.18
C ASN A 92 -1.91 8.34 -10.99
N ALA A 93 -1.70 9.13 -12.06
CA ALA A 93 -0.94 10.38 -11.97
C ALA A 93 -1.81 11.62 -12.20
N VAL A 94 -2.50 11.71 -13.34
CA VAL A 94 -3.26 12.92 -13.69
C VAL A 94 -4.43 13.12 -12.73
N ALA A 95 -5.21 12.05 -12.44
CA ALA A 95 -6.30 12.11 -11.49
C ALA A 95 -5.82 12.46 -10.07
N THR A 96 -4.62 11.99 -9.67
CA THR A 96 -3.99 12.40 -8.40
C THR A 96 -3.72 13.91 -8.36
N GLY A 97 -3.21 14.50 -9.45
CA GLY A 97 -3.00 15.95 -9.55
C GLY A 97 -4.30 16.74 -9.44
N ARG A 98 -5.36 16.30 -10.14
CA ARG A 98 -6.69 16.91 -10.03
C ARG A 98 -7.24 16.81 -8.60
N LEU A 99 -7.05 15.67 -7.94
CA LEU A 99 -7.45 15.45 -6.55
C LEU A 99 -6.75 16.44 -5.61
N MET A 100 -5.44 16.63 -5.75
CA MET A 100 -4.69 17.59 -4.93
C MET A 100 -5.09 19.05 -5.22
N ALA A 101 -5.36 19.38 -6.46
CA ALA A 101 -5.87 20.72 -6.81
C ALA A 101 -7.24 21.00 -6.20
N HIS A 102 -8.13 20.00 -6.14
CA HIS A 102 -9.44 20.11 -5.51
C HIS A 102 -9.35 20.23 -3.98
N PHE A 103 -8.49 19.41 -3.35
CA PHE A 103 -8.32 19.36 -1.89
C PHE A 103 -7.06 20.11 -1.42
N HIS A 104 -6.86 21.36 -1.89
CA HIS A 104 -5.64 22.12 -1.53
C HIS A 104 -5.70 22.77 -0.13
N ASN A 105 -6.86 22.82 0.52
CA ASN A 105 -7.08 23.40 1.85
C ASN A 105 -7.25 22.31 2.93
N ILE A 106 -6.22 21.44 3.10
CA ILE A 106 -6.24 20.33 4.06
C ILE A 106 -5.03 20.39 4.99
N ASP A 107 -5.12 19.72 6.14
CA ASP A 107 -4.02 19.64 7.11
C ASP A 107 -2.85 18.83 6.56
N ALA A 108 -3.12 17.70 5.85
CA ALA A 108 -2.11 16.94 5.12
C ALA A 108 -2.70 15.99 4.07
N PHE A 109 -1.86 15.69 3.04
CA PHE A 109 -2.11 14.71 1.99
C PHE A 109 -1.17 13.51 2.15
N PHE A 110 -1.74 12.31 2.21
CA PHE A 110 -1.01 11.05 2.20
C PHE A 110 -1.13 10.39 0.83
N PHE A 111 -0.01 10.19 0.15
CA PHE A 111 0.06 9.49 -1.12
C PHE A 111 0.69 8.11 -0.94
N SER A 112 -0.07 7.06 -1.18
CA SER A 112 0.43 5.69 -1.20
C SER A 112 1.18 5.43 -2.50
N SER A 113 2.50 5.53 -2.46
CA SER A 113 3.42 5.07 -3.50
C SER A 113 3.85 3.62 -3.23
N THR A 114 4.88 3.16 -3.90
CA THR A 114 5.38 1.78 -3.84
C THR A 114 6.89 1.71 -3.94
N CYS A 115 7.52 0.74 -3.28
CA CYS A 115 8.95 0.47 -3.47
C CYS A 115 9.28 -0.09 -4.87
N SER A 116 8.28 -0.51 -5.66
CA SER A 116 8.51 -0.93 -7.04
C SER A 116 8.95 0.20 -7.98
N VAL A 117 8.87 1.46 -7.53
CA VAL A 117 9.42 2.63 -8.25
C VAL A 117 10.94 2.69 -8.26
N TYR A 118 11.62 1.91 -7.42
CA TYR A 118 13.07 1.84 -7.42
C TYR A 118 13.60 0.98 -8.58
N ALA A 119 14.79 1.36 -9.08
CA ALA A 119 15.57 0.45 -9.89
C ALA A 119 15.99 -0.76 -9.05
N PRO A 120 15.80 -2.00 -9.53
CA PRO A 120 16.28 -3.18 -8.80
C PRO A 120 17.79 -3.12 -8.57
N ASP A 121 18.23 -3.39 -7.34
CA ASP A 121 19.65 -3.38 -6.96
C ASP A 121 20.00 -4.58 -6.05
N GLY A 122 19.46 -5.74 -6.38
CA GLY A 122 19.72 -7.00 -5.66
C GLY A 122 19.39 -6.88 -4.18
N HIS A 123 20.37 -7.13 -3.32
CA HIS A 123 20.21 -7.13 -1.86
C HIS A 123 20.58 -5.79 -1.20
N THR A 124 20.89 -4.75 -1.97
CA THR A 124 21.20 -3.42 -1.43
C THR A 124 19.95 -2.81 -0.80
N PRO A 125 19.97 -2.42 0.49
CA PRO A 125 18.84 -1.73 1.11
C PRO A 125 18.56 -0.38 0.43
N LEU A 126 17.37 -0.21 -0.13
CA LEU A 126 16.98 0.91 -0.97
C LEU A 126 16.60 2.12 -0.12
N LYS A 127 17.38 3.20 -0.25
CA LYS A 127 17.10 4.51 0.35
C LYS A 127 16.12 5.30 -0.52
N GLU A 128 15.49 6.30 0.05
CA GLU A 128 14.56 7.19 -0.68
C GLU A 128 15.25 7.96 -1.83
N SER A 129 16.57 8.13 -1.76
CA SER A 129 17.40 8.72 -2.81
C SER A 129 17.90 7.73 -3.88
N HIS A 130 17.57 6.44 -3.74
CA HIS A 130 17.98 5.43 -4.72
C HIS A 130 17.38 5.73 -6.11
N PRO A 131 18.08 5.42 -7.20
CA PRO A 131 17.56 5.65 -8.55
C PRO A 131 16.18 5.02 -8.77
N LEU A 132 15.33 5.75 -9.49
CA LEU A 132 14.03 5.26 -9.90
C LEU A 132 14.16 4.31 -11.10
N GLY A 133 13.28 3.34 -11.16
CA GLY A 133 13.23 2.34 -12.21
C GLY A 133 11.87 1.65 -12.26
N ASP A 134 11.87 0.36 -12.58
CA ASP A 134 10.66 -0.42 -12.74
C ASP A 134 10.88 -1.87 -12.29
N ALA A 135 10.69 -2.12 -10.99
CA ALA A 135 10.84 -3.45 -10.41
C ALA A 135 9.67 -4.40 -10.76
N MET A 136 8.54 -3.87 -11.25
CA MET A 136 7.33 -4.66 -11.54
C MET A 136 7.10 -4.90 -13.04
N ARG A 137 8.03 -4.50 -13.90
CA ARG A 137 7.87 -4.49 -15.35
C ARG A 137 7.41 -5.81 -15.96
N SER A 138 7.91 -6.93 -15.46
CA SER A 138 7.54 -8.25 -15.96
C SER A 138 6.13 -8.69 -15.57
N HIS A 139 5.60 -8.16 -14.48
CA HIS A 139 4.31 -8.57 -13.91
C HIS A 139 3.19 -7.55 -14.16
N CYS A 140 3.45 -6.28 -13.86
CA CYS A 140 2.52 -5.16 -14.05
C CYS A 140 3.25 -4.04 -14.81
N PRO A 141 3.36 -4.10 -16.15
CA PRO A 141 4.19 -3.18 -16.94
C PRO A 141 3.86 -1.70 -16.76
N THR A 142 2.59 -1.37 -16.53
CA THR A 142 2.11 0.01 -16.37
C THR A 142 2.29 0.57 -14.95
N TYR A 143 2.46 -0.31 -13.94
CA TYR A 143 2.32 0.08 -12.54
C TYR A 143 3.46 0.98 -12.04
N SER A 144 4.68 0.49 -12.02
CA SER A 144 5.82 1.27 -11.47
C SER A 144 6.00 2.60 -12.20
N MET A 145 5.87 2.59 -13.53
CA MET A 145 6.02 3.78 -14.34
C MET A 145 4.95 4.83 -14.05
N SER A 146 3.67 4.42 -13.96
CA SER A 146 2.59 5.35 -13.63
C SER A 146 2.70 5.87 -12.18
N LYS A 147 3.23 5.08 -11.24
CA LYS A 147 3.52 5.55 -9.87
C LYS A 147 4.69 6.52 -9.82
N VAL A 148 5.74 6.34 -10.64
CA VAL A 148 6.83 7.33 -10.79
C VAL A 148 6.27 8.66 -11.34
N ALA A 149 5.42 8.60 -12.37
CA ALA A 149 4.74 9.78 -12.89
C ALA A 149 3.87 10.46 -11.82
N ALA A 150 3.12 9.66 -11.05
CA ALA A 150 2.30 10.16 -9.95
C ALA A 150 3.13 10.85 -8.85
N GLU A 151 4.28 10.30 -8.45
CA GLU A 151 5.16 10.96 -7.48
C GLU A 151 5.65 12.33 -7.98
N ALA A 152 5.95 12.46 -9.27
CA ALA A 152 6.34 13.75 -9.85
C ALA A 152 5.20 14.77 -9.79
N VAL A 153 3.98 14.37 -10.12
CA VAL A 153 2.77 15.20 -10.02
C VAL A 153 2.49 15.59 -8.56
N VAL A 154 2.60 14.65 -7.62
CA VAL A 154 2.38 14.89 -6.18
C VAL A 154 3.41 15.89 -5.64
N LYS A 155 4.69 15.76 -5.99
CA LYS A 155 5.73 16.72 -5.58
C LYS A 155 5.43 18.13 -6.09
N PHE A 156 5.11 18.25 -7.39
CA PHE A 156 4.73 19.53 -7.98
C PHE A 156 3.50 20.13 -7.28
N ALA A 157 2.43 19.33 -7.12
CA ALA A 157 1.19 19.81 -6.53
C ALA A 157 1.36 20.22 -5.04
N ALA A 158 2.14 19.46 -4.27
CA ALA A 158 2.45 19.79 -2.88
C ALA A 158 3.11 21.17 -2.76
N GLU A 159 4.11 21.46 -3.60
CA GLU A 159 4.79 22.76 -3.60
C GLU A 159 3.89 23.88 -4.16
N HIS A 160 3.22 23.62 -5.29
CA HIS A 160 2.41 24.61 -5.98
C HIS A 160 1.19 25.08 -5.15
N PHE A 161 0.54 24.15 -4.46
CA PHE A 161 -0.65 24.44 -3.63
C PHE A 161 -0.32 24.61 -2.14
N GLY A 162 0.94 24.41 -1.73
CA GLY A 162 1.36 24.53 -0.33
C GLY A 162 0.80 23.43 0.58
N ILE A 163 0.54 22.22 0.05
CA ILE A 163 -0.10 21.13 0.79
C ILE A 163 0.96 20.30 1.53
N PRO A 164 0.95 20.22 2.87
CA PRO A 164 1.81 19.30 3.60
C PRO A 164 1.55 17.86 3.12
N THR A 165 2.57 17.21 2.57
CA THR A 165 2.39 15.93 1.87
C THR A 165 3.45 14.91 2.29
N VAL A 166 3.01 13.64 2.42
CA VAL A 166 3.92 12.50 2.50
C VAL A 166 3.69 11.57 1.32
N ILE A 167 4.77 11.19 0.64
CA ILE A 167 4.82 10.15 -0.39
C ILE A 167 5.37 8.90 0.27
N ALA A 168 4.50 7.96 0.57
CA ALA A 168 4.82 6.74 1.29
C ALA A 168 5.06 5.58 0.32
N ARG A 169 6.32 5.17 0.12
CA ARG A 169 6.69 4.05 -0.74
C ARG A 169 6.49 2.73 0.01
N MET A 170 5.32 2.13 -0.20
CA MET A 170 4.96 0.86 0.44
C MET A 170 5.83 -0.28 -0.08
N ASN A 171 6.35 -1.08 0.85
CA ASN A 171 7.04 -2.33 0.56
C ASN A 171 6.02 -3.49 0.50
N VAL A 172 5.99 -4.38 1.48
CA VAL A 172 5.08 -5.53 1.54
C VAL A 172 4.11 -5.35 2.70
N ALA A 173 2.94 -4.78 2.43
CA ALA A 173 1.83 -4.75 3.40
C ALA A 173 1.11 -6.09 3.42
N TYR A 174 0.71 -6.54 4.62
CA TYR A 174 -0.09 -7.75 4.77
C TYR A 174 -1.03 -7.68 5.97
N GLY A 175 -2.06 -8.49 5.92
CA GLY A 175 -3.05 -8.67 6.96
C GLY A 175 -4.10 -9.69 6.51
N ARG A 176 -5.21 -9.77 7.24
CA ARG A 176 -6.29 -10.71 6.91
C ARG A 176 -6.97 -10.46 5.56
N ASP A 177 -6.82 -9.27 5.00
CA ASP A 177 -7.50 -8.85 3.78
C ASP A 177 -6.62 -8.91 2.52
N GLY A 178 -5.35 -9.33 2.64
CA GLY A 178 -4.45 -9.43 1.49
C GLY A 178 -2.96 -9.31 1.84
N GLY A 179 -2.17 -9.19 0.78
CA GLY A 179 -0.71 -9.06 0.83
C GLY A 179 0.05 -10.33 0.49
N LEU A 180 1.29 -10.16 0.06
CA LEU A 180 2.12 -11.27 -0.41
C LEU A 180 2.26 -12.41 0.63
N PRO A 181 2.47 -12.16 1.94
CA PRO A 181 2.49 -13.21 2.95
C PRO A 181 1.18 -14.01 3.04
N LEU A 182 0.01 -13.37 2.88
CA LEU A 182 -1.26 -14.08 2.87
C LEU A 182 -1.40 -14.98 1.62
N ILE A 183 -0.96 -14.51 0.46
CA ILE A 183 -0.93 -15.30 -0.78
C ILE A 183 -0.07 -16.56 -0.59
N HIS A 184 1.11 -16.40 0.03
CA HIS A 184 2.00 -17.52 0.34
C HIS A 184 1.37 -18.48 1.36
N LEU A 185 0.71 -17.96 2.41
CA LEU A 185 -0.02 -18.78 3.38
C LEU A 185 -1.10 -19.63 2.71
N GLU A 186 -1.88 -19.04 1.80
CA GLU A 186 -2.90 -19.76 1.03
C GLU A 186 -2.28 -20.84 0.10
N ALA A 187 -1.11 -20.57 -0.48
CA ALA A 187 -0.39 -21.56 -1.26
C ALA A 187 0.07 -22.73 -0.38
N LEU A 188 0.64 -22.46 0.80
CA LEU A 188 1.02 -23.49 1.79
C LEU A 188 -0.17 -24.37 2.18
N ARG A 189 -1.30 -23.77 2.55
CA ARG A 189 -2.52 -24.50 2.94
C ARG A 189 -3.06 -25.41 1.84
N LYS A 190 -2.86 -25.01 0.58
CA LYS A 190 -3.35 -25.75 -0.60
C LYS A 190 -2.30 -26.67 -1.21
N GLY A 191 -1.08 -26.74 -0.63
CA GLY A 191 0.03 -27.50 -1.19
C GLY A 191 0.48 -27.01 -2.58
N LYS A 192 0.21 -25.72 -2.90
CA LYS A 192 0.56 -25.14 -4.19
C LYS A 192 2.00 -24.60 -4.17
N PRO A 193 2.68 -24.52 -5.33
CA PRO A 193 4.01 -23.93 -5.40
C PRO A 193 3.96 -22.42 -5.06
N ILE A 194 4.99 -21.97 -4.35
CA ILE A 194 5.30 -20.57 -4.08
C ILE A 194 6.43 -20.17 -5.01
N TYR A 195 6.19 -19.19 -5.87
CA TYR A 195 7.16 -18.74 -6.85
C TYR A 195 7.98 -17.58 -6.30
N LEU A 196 9.31 -17.75 -6.22
CA LEU A 196 10.27 -16.74 -5.75
C LEU A 196 11.32 -16.45 -6.82
N ASN A 197 11.98 -15.29 -6.73
CA ASN A 197 13.03 -14.89 -7.65
C ASN A 197 14.30 -15.72 -7.41
N PRO A 198 15.06 -16.09 -8.48
CA PRO A 198 16.30 -16.84 -8.35
C PRO A 198 17.40 -16.14 -7.55
N GLN A 199 17.37 -14.80 -7.45
CA GLN A 199 18.30 -14.00 -6.63
C GLN A 199 17.96 -14.10 -5.14
N LYS A 200 18.15 -15.28 -4.59
CA LYS A 200 17.87 -15.56 -3.17
C LYS A 200 19.02 -15.10 -2.25
N PRO A 201 18.71 -14.73 -0.96
CA PRO A 201 17.39 -14.71 -0.33
C PRO A 201 16.51 -13.53 -0.86
N ASN A 202 15.20 -13.77 -0.95
CA ASN A 202 14.27 -12.75 -1.47
C ASN A 202 13.86 -11.79 -0.34
N TYR A 203 14.69 -10.78 -0.07
CA TYR A 203 14.49 -9.83 1.03
C TYR A 203 13.44 -8.76 0.74
N PHE A 204 12.62 -8.51 1.77
CA PHE A 204 11.62 -7.45 1.86
C PHE A 204 11.56 -6.90 3.29
N ASN A 205 10.76 -5.86 3.50
CA ASN A 205 10.45 -5.36 4.84
C ASN A 205 8.93 -5.45 5.06
N PRO A 206 8.39 -6.65 5.37
CA PRO A 206 6.94 -6.84 5.52
C PRO A 206 6.39 -6.05 6.72
N VAL A 207 5.21 -5.45 6.56
CA VAL A 207 4.53 -4.67 7.59
C VAL A 207 3.08 -5.13 7.73
N CYS A 208 2.67 -5.47 8.96
CA CYS A 208 1.30 -5.90 9.25
C CYS A 208 0.32 -4.71 9.31
N ASP A 209 -0.96 -5.02 9.23
CA ASP A 209 -2.04 -4.03 9.16
C ASP A 209 -2.08 -3.10 10.38
N GLU A 210 -1.87 -3.58 11.58
CA GLU A 210 -1.81 -2.75 12.79
C GLU A 210 -0.65 -1.74 12.74
N ASP A 211 0.55 -2.20 12.37
CA ASP A 211 1.72 -1.33 12.29
C ASP A 211 1.61 -0.29 11.17
N TYR A 212 1.14 -0.66 9.97
CA TYR A 212 1.01 0.33 8.90
C TYR A 212 -0.06 1.39 9.22
N TYR A 213 -1.11 1.05 9.97
CA TYR A 213 -2.07 2.02 10.48
C TYR A 213 -1.41 3.04 11.41
N GLN A 214 -0.65 2.56 12.40
CA GLN A 214 0.07 3.45 13.32
C GLN A 214 1.10 4.33 12.59
N GLN A 215 1.77 3.79 11.59
CA GLN A 215 2.70 4.54 10.74
C GLN A 215 1.99 5.65 9.96
N VAL A 216 0.81 5.41 9.38
CA VAL A 216 0.03 6.44 8.65
C VAL A 216 -0.29 7.63 9.55
N LEU A 217 -0.74 7.39 10.79
CA LEU A 217 -1.03 8.47 11.74
C LEU A 217 0.21 9.32 12.05
N LYS A 218 1.38 8.69 12.21
CA LYS A 218 2.65 9.39 12.45
C LYS A 218 3.16 10.08 11.19
N MET A 219 2.98 9.49 10.00
CA MET A 219 3.35 10.09 8.71
C MET A 219 2.57 11.35 8.42
N LEU A 220 1.27 11.38 8.70
CA LEU A 220 0.45 12.58 8.58
C LEU A 220 0.96 13.73 9.49
N ALA A 221 1.47 13.40 10.68
CA ALA A 221 2.01 14.38 11.61
C ALA A 221 3.36 14.98 11.19
N VAL A 222 4.10 14.31 10.28
CA VAL A 222 5.41 14.75 9.76
C VAL A 222 5.34 15.14 8.29
N ALA A 223 4.14 15.18 7.70
CA ALA A 223 3.94 15.64 6.34
C ALA A 223 4.48 17.08 6.16
N SER A 224 5.06 17.37 5.02
CA SER A 224 5.75 18.65 4.79
C SER A 224 5.57 19.19 3.37
N THR A 225 5.92 20.46 3.19
CA THR A 225 6.11 21.11 1.90
C THR A 225 7.55 21.62 1.85
N PRO A 226 8.38 21.14 0.92
CA PRO A 226 8.15 20.10 -0.10
C PRO A 226 7.71 18.74 0.46
N ALA A 227 7.11 17.92 -0.39
CA ALA A 227 6.60 16.60 0.01
C ALA A 227 7.71 15.70 0.58
N LEU A 228 7.47 15.13 1.77
CA LEU A 228 8.36 14.14 2.36
C LEU A 228 8.20 12.80 1.66
N VAL A 229 9.26 12.33 1.01
CA VAL A 229 9.31 10.94 0.48
C VAL A 229 9.86 10.04 1.57
N MET A 230 9.20 8.91 1.84
CA MET A 230 9.63 7.97 2.87
C MET A 230 9.26 6.53 2.51
N ASN A 231 10.19 5.59 2.78
CA ASN A 231 9.87 4.18 2.73
C ASN A 231 8.79 3.85 3.76
N TRP A 232 7.78 3.11 3.35
CA TRP A 232 6.68 2.66 4.20
C TRP A 232 6.74 1.14 4.32
N CYS A 233 7.30 0.65 5.40
CA CYS A 233 7.66 -0.75 5.53
C CYS A 233 7.80 -1.18 6.99
N GLY A 234 7.98 -2.49 7.21
CA GLY A 234 8.38 -3.03 8.50
C GLY A 234 9.81 -2.65 8.87
N SER A 235 10.10 -2.62 10.17
CA SER A 235 11.44 -2.29 10.67
C SER A 235 12.46 -3.39 10.47
N GLU A 236 12.03 -4.60 10.13
CA GLU A 236 12.87 -5.77 9.98
C GLU A 236 12.94 -6.18 8.51
N GLN A 237 14.14 -6.49 8.05
CA GLN A 237 14.37 -7.12 6.76
C GLN A 237 14.20 -8.63 6.92
N VAL A 238 13.28 -9.22 6.16
CA VAL A 238 12.92 -10.64 6.23
C VAL A 238 12.83 -11.19 4.80
N SER A 239 13.37 -12.38 4.56
CA SER A 239 13.20 -13.01 3.27
C SER A 239 11.87 -13.73 3.12
N ALA A 240 11.40 -13.86 1.88
CA ALA A 240 10.22 -14.64 1.57
C ALA A 240 10.38 -16.11 1.98
N GLU A 241 11.59 -16.64 1.85
CA GLU A 241 11.95 -17.97 2.32
C GLU A 241 11.76 -18.13 3.83
N GLU A 242 12.17 -17.11 4.62
CA GLU A 242 12.05 -17.15 6.09
C GLU A 242 10.59 -17.12 6.53
N TRP A 243 9.76 -16.22 5.99
CA TRP A 243 8.35 -16.21 6.41
C TRP A 243 7.56 -17.41 5.89
N CYS A 244 7.86 -17.93 4.68
CA CYS A 244 7.24 -19.15 4.17
C CYS A 244 7.64 -20.37 5.02
N GLY A 245 8.91 -20.50 5.36
CA GLY A 245 9.39 -21.57 6.24
C GLY A 245 8.74 -21.52 7.62
N TYR A 246 8.66 -20.35 8.23
CA TYR A 246 8.01 -20.17 9.53
C TYR A 246 6.51 -20.48 9.50
N MET A 247 5.78 -20.01 8.48
CA MET A 247 4.36 -20.32 8.34
C MET A 247 4.14 -21.83 8.05
N ALA A 248 5.02 -22.45 7.26
CA ALA A 248 4.96 -23.89 7.00
C ALA A 248 5.19 -24.72 8.28
N GLU A 249 6.13 -24.32 9.14
CA GLU A 249 6.38 -24.92 10.46
C GLU A 249 5.10 -24.83 11.33
N LEU A 250 4.47 -23.65 11.41
CA LEU A 250 3.23 -23.45 12.17
C LEU A 250 2.05 -24.32 11.66
N LEU A 251 2.00 -24.57 10.37
CA LEU A 251 0.96 -25.40 9.74
C LEU A 251 1.29 -26.91 9.77
N GLY A 252 2.53 -27.31 10.09
CA GLY A 252 2.98 -28.69 10.01
C GLY A 252 3.05 -29.22 8.57
N VAL A 253 3.40 -28.34 7.59
CA VAL A 253 3.52 -28.71 6.17
C VAL A 253 4.92 -28.36 5.63
N GLU A 254 5.26 -28.85 4.44
CA GLU A 254 6.47 -28.46 3.73
C GLU A 254 6.16 -27.32 2.72
N ALA A 255 7.05 -26.34 2.63
CA ALA A 255 6.95 -25.27 1.66
C ALA A 255 7.49 -25.72 0.30
N ASN A 256 6.62 -25.76 -0.72
CA ASN A 256 7.02 -26.03 -2.11
C ASN A 256 7.46 -24.74 -2.79
N ILE A 257 8.75 -24.36 -2.64
CA ILE A 257 9.31 -23.14 -3.24
C ILE A 257 9.89 -23.44 -4.62
N VAL A 258 9.47 -22.69 -5.63
CA VAL A 258 9.94 -22.77 -7.02
C VAL A 258 10.54 -21.42 -7.41
N TYR A 259 11.80 -21.42 -7.86
CA TYR A 259 12.48 -20.21 -8.29
C TYR A 259 12.26 -19.94 -9.78
N THR A 260 11.88 -18.70 -10.12
CA THR A 260 11.59 -18.27 -11.49
C THR A 260 11.87 -16.80 -11.70
N ASP A 261 12.38 -16.43 -12.88
CA ASP A 261 12.62 -15.02 -13.27
C ASP A 261 11.31 -14.21 -13.43
N ASN A 262 10.17 -14.88 -13.49
CA ASN A 262 8.85 -14.21 -13.53
C ASN A 262 8.36 -13.78 -12.13
N ALA A 263 9.04 -14.18 -11.05
CA ALA A 263 8.71 -13.71 -9.71
C ALA A 263 9.31 -12.32 -9.44
N PHE A 264 8.71 -11.60 -8.48
CA PHE A 264 9.15 -10.25 -8.10
C PHE A 264 10.61 -10.26 -7.63
N PRO A 265 11.45 -9.31 -8.08
CA PRO A 265 12.76 -9.10 -7.48
C PRO A 265 12.61 -8.67 -6.02
N CYS A 266 13.60 -8.99 -5.20
CA CYS A 266 13.65 -8.50 -3.83
C CYS A 266 13.80 -6.96 -3.82
N THR A 267 13.22 -6.33 -2.80
CA THR A 267 13.25 -4.87 -2.62
C THR A 267 13.47 -4.55 -1.14
N PRO A 268 14.63 -4.92 -0.55
CA PRO A 268 14.90 -4.54 0.83
C PRO A 268 14.98 -3.02 0.96
N CYS A 269 14.40 -2.45 2.02
CA CYS A 269 14.39 -1.02 2.25
C CYS A 269 15.40 -0.62 3.33
N ASP A 270 16.11 0.49 3.11
CA ASP A 270 16.76 1.23 4.20
C ASP A 270 15.66 1.90 5.04
N THR A 271 15.67 1.65 6.34
CA THR A 271 14.64 2.13 7.28
C THR A 271 15.10 3.35 8.09
N ALA A 272 16.31 3.87 7.87
CA ALA A 272 16.89 4.91 8.71
C ALA A 272 16.06 6.19 8.72
N LEU A 273 15.60 6.68 7.56
CA LEU A 273 14.75 7.87 7.49
C LEU A 273 13.41 7.62 8.19
N MET A 274 12.74 6.51 7.89
CA MET A 274 11.48 6.14 8.53
C MET A 274 11.63 6.10 10.05
N HIS A 275 12.64 5.41 10.59
CA HIS A 275 12.87 5.32 12.03
C HIS A 275 13.15 6.69 12.66
N SER A 276 13.89 7.56 11.98
CA SER A 276 14.19 8.91 12.48
C SER A 276 12.94 9.80 12.56
N LYS A 277 11.97 9.62 11.67
CA LYS A 277 10.76 10.45 11.56
C LYS A 277 9.58 9.92 12.37
N ILE A 278 9.34 8.62 12.33
CA ILE A 278 8.12 8.02 12.91
C ILE A 278 8.39 6.85 13.87
N GLY A 279 9.66 6.50 14.08
CA GLY A 279 10.04 5.39 14.95
C GLY A 279 9.93 4.02 14.28
N ARG A 280 10.20 2.98 15.06
CA ARG A 280 10.13 1.59 14.62
C ARG A 280 8.68 1.07 14.65
N THR A 281 8.41 -0.01 13.90
CA THR A 281 7.21 -0.84 14.08
C THR A 281 7.20 -1.49 15.46
N ASN A 282 6.02 -1.75 15.99
CA ASN A 282 5.86 -2.33 17.33
C ASN A 282 5.85 -3.86 17.31
N THR A 283 5.41 -4.45 16.21
CA THR A 283 5.16 -5.89 16.10
C THR A 283 6.36 -6.58 15.45
N HIS A 284 6.88 -7.61 16.11
CA HIS A 284 7.89 -8.48 15.53
C HIS A 284 7.25 -9.31 14.39
N TRP A 285 7.95 -9.48 13.27
CA TRP A 285 7.38 -10.13 12.08
C TRP A 285 6.85 -11.56 12.33
N ARG A 286 7.50 -12.35 13.21
CA ARG A 286 7.05 -13.71 13.56
C ARG A 286 5.71 -13.70 14.29
N ASP A 287 5.52 -12.75 15.21
CA ASP A 287 4.27 -12.63 15.96
C ASP A 287 3.12 -12.26 15.02
N ALA A 288 3.34 -11.30 14.12
CA ALA A 288 2.35 -10.93 13.13
C ALA A 288 2.03 -12.06 12.13
N MET A 289 3.04 -12.82 11.67
CA MET A 289 2.83 -14.00 10.82
C MET A 289 2.08 -15.13 11.54
N LYS A 290 2.34 -15.33 12.83
CA LYS A 290 1.59 -16.27 13.65
C LYS A 290 0.12 -15.88 13.73
N VAL A 291 -0.18 -14.62 14.02
CA VAL A 291 -1.54 -14.07 14.01
C VAL A 291 -2.20 -14.26 12.64
N LEU A 292 -1.46 -14.05 11.54
CA LEU A 292 -1.95 -14.29 10.18
C LEU A 292 -2.32 -15.76 9.95
N VAL A 293 -1.48 -16.70 10.40
CA VAL A 293 -1.76 -18.15 10.30
C VAL A 293 -2.99 -18.54 11.12
N GLU A 294 -3.11 -18.03 12.34
CA GLU A 294 -4.22 -18.36 13.25
C GLU A 294 -5.57 -17.76 12.77
N ASN A 295 -5.56 -16.54 12.24
CA ASN A 295 -6.77 -15.79 11.87
C ASN A 295 -7.04 -15.73 10.36
N GLY A 296 -6.09 -16.11 9.53
CA GLY A 296 -6.19 -16.06 8.06
C GLY A 296 -7.10 -17.11 7.43
N ALA A 297 -8.03 -17.70 8.19
CA ALA A 297 -8.99 -18.70 7.71
C ALA A 297 -10.34 -18.10 7.27
N GLY A 298 -10.45 -16.80 7.10
CA GLY A 298 -11.67 -16.14 6.65
C GLY A 298 -11.65 -15.88 5.15
N ASP A 299 -12.59 -16.52 4.42
CA ASP A 299 -13.04 -16.26 3.03
C ASP A 299 -12.19 -15.23 2.21
N VAL A 300 -11.04 -15.65 1.75
CA VAL A 300 -10.37 -14.96 0.64
C VAL A 300 -11.04 -15.44 -0.64
N ARG A 301 -12.12 -14.76 -1.03
CA ARG A 301 -12.65 -14.91 -2.39
C ARG A 301 -11.58 -14.41 -3.34
N SER A 302 -11.22 -15.29 -4.26
CA SER A 302 -10.34 -15.07 -5.40
C SER A 302 -10.43 -13.63 -5.94
N VAL A 303 -9.33 -12.89 -5.81
CA VAL A 303 -9.06 -11.75 -6.67
C VAL A 303 -8.71 -12.37 -8.02
N GLY A 304 -9.72 -12.47 -8.91
CA GLY A 304 -9.53 -12.77 -10.32
C GLY A 304 -9.15 -11.51 -11.07
#